data_543f1f23d150414835f151f380a4b20d
#
_entry.id   543f1f23d150414835f151f380a4b20d
#
_cell.length_a   1.000
_cell.length_b   1.000
_cell.length_c   1.000
_cell.angle_alpha   90.00
_cell.angle_beta   90.00
_cell.angle_gamma   90.00
#
_symmetry.space_group_name_H-M   'P 1'
#
loop_
_entity.id
_entity.type
_entity.pdbx_description
1 polymer ?
#
loop_
_entity_poly.entity_id
_entity_poly.type
_entity_poly.pdbx_seq_one_letter_code
_entity_poly.pdbx_strand_id
1 'polypeptide(L)'
;MTRGPHCFLNSFVLMIIAVLCFMTCNAQDTSQQNIIARIDGKYAISFADIEQYVYDSHLIYRYRTNKAKAYHKAVDDKIVNQLKLIDFFALGLNENAELLRGIRREISEELVVRYYETQFYERYVNEDSMRSAYKDMGKEVVYQQIALPKPKHASQKELASLKSRANSIAKKIRSGADFAEVEKNYSQHAGSSRPGEFMPPLNWKMSLLSDPHYIIFHLAAHEVRVIETKESISIVKVAEVRTVDVAPYEQVKEDIRRSLDLRYADLSHQQFERAEKNLIDENKLVWNPKALQQLARWSNIPHFYESGYADTLRNPISHGRDFVILKYFKGEVDLSEYLRLLNEVLLWGKVSPVTEENIKKYILEAVRTDILVKKAKALNLEKDLFHAGTKNPVLRNEILRLYDRHEIEDRIPVPTGEALREFYEAHKDSLFYQLAKVNIYAVIDSSRKVVDEAKQRLEQNVPFEKLAHEIFVKTYVRERDGTLDTYLQDEPPYLGEAAFKLKLYETAGPIEYVDSAKGNQYALIKCMAIREERQLSYNDVEKTIRDDFTKYHREEITKATENHLKKKYTVTVYTDVLSQKLASMGISPQ
;
A
#
# COMPACT_ATOMS: atom_id res chain seq x y z
N MET A 1 -14.27 22.55 28.76
CA MET A 1 -13.25 21.59 28.27
C MET A 1 -13.36 21.58 26.76
N THR A 2 -12.63 22.47 26.12
CA THR A 2 -12.66 22.70 24.66
C THR A 2 -11.52 21.88 24.04
N ARG A 3 -11.84 20.83 23.29
CA ARG A 3 -10.88 20.15 22.44
C ARG A 3 -10.68 21.00 21.17
N GLY A 4 -9.45 21.46 20.95
CA GLY A 4 -9.06 22.31 19.84
C GLY A 4 -9.05 21.59 18.49
N PRO A 5 -8.94 22.33 17.38
CA PRO A 5 -9.15 21.88 16.01
C PRO A 5 -7.97 21.11 15.37
N HIS A 6 -7.15 20.42 16.13
CA HIS A 6 -5.92 19.76 15.64
C HIS A 6 -6.13 18.37 15.00
N CYS A 7 -7.36 17.85 14.89
CA CYS A 7 -7.60 16.46 14.49
C CYS A 7 -7.71 16.21 12.97
N PHE A 8 -7.78 17.24 12.13
CA PHE A 8 -8.00 17.06 10.69
C PHE A 8 -6.76 17.28 9.81
N LEU A 9 -5.75 17.98 10.31
CA LEU A 9 -4.44 18.10 9.63
C LEU A 9 -3.70 16.76 9.59
N ASN A 10 -3.98 15.88 10.55
CA ASN A 10 -3.34 14.57 10.69
C ASN A 10 -3.69 13.55 9.60
N SER A 11 -4.75 13.71 8.81
CA SER A 11 -5.12 12.67 7.84
C SER A 11 -4.26 12.71 6.57
N PHE A 12 -3.89 13.90 6.09
CA PHE A 12 -2.99 14.04 4.94
C PHE A 12 -1.54 13.77 5.36
N VAL A 13 -1.15 14.24 6.55
CA VAL A 13 0.13 13.95 7.18
C VAL A 13 0.28 12.45 7.48
N LEU A 14 -0.77 11.77 7.96
CA LEU A 14 -0.78 10.31 8.15
C LEU A 14 -0.74 9.58 6.81
N MET A 15 -1.27 10.13 5.74
CA MET A 15 -1.19 9.54 4.40
C MET A 15 0.21 9.71 3.81
N ILE A 16 0.86 10.87 3.98
CA ILE A 16 2.27 11.07 3.59
C ILE A 16 3.20 10.22 4.47
N ILE A 17 2.96 10.13 5.78
CA ILE A 17 3.73 9.26 6.69
C ILE A 17 3.45 7.79 6.37
N ALA A 18 2.23 7.38 6.04
CA ALA A 18 1.93 6.03 5.59
C ALA A 18 2.59 5.72 4.24
N VAL A 19 2.60 6.66 3.29
CA VAL A 19 3.31 6.53 2.01
C VAL A 19 4.83 6.49 2.24
N LEU A 20 5.37 7.31 3.14
CA LEU A 20 6.79 7.26 3.53
C LEU A 20 7.12 5.96 4.29
N CYS A 21 6.28 5.48 5.20
CA CYS A 21 6.47 4.18 5.84
C CYS A 21 6.33 3.00 4.86
N PHE A 22 5.49 3.09 3.82
CA PHE A 22 5.43 2.10 2.76
C PHE A 22 6.61 2.21 1.78
N MET A 23 7.13 3.42 1.52
CA MET A 23 8.32 3.61 0.68
C MET A 23 9.62 3.14 1.36
N THR A 24 9.71 3.16 2.68
CA THR A 24 10.88 2.68 3.42
C THR A 24 11.02 1.14 3.42
N CYS A 25 9.98 0.39 3.03
CA CYS A 25 10.09 -1.06 2.91
C CYS A 25 10.72 -1.56 1.61
N ASN A 26 10.96 -0.69 0.61
CA ASN A 26 11.44 -1.13 -0.70
C ASN A 26 12.68 -0.35 -1.18
N ALA A 27 13.75 -0.35 -0.40
CA ALA A 27 15.06 -0.24 -1.01
C ALA A 27 15.30 -1.53 -1.78
N GLN A 28 15.27 -1.45 -3.10
CA GLN A 28 15.59 -2.59 -3.95
C GLN A 28 16.97 -3.11 -3.56
N ASP A 29 17.00 -4.28 -2.95
CA ASP A 29 18.21 -5.08 -2.88
C ASP A 29 18.56 -5.48 -4.32
N THR A 30 19.31 -4.61 -4.98
CA THR A 30 19.77 -4.77 -6.37
C THR A 30 20.97 -5.71 -6.46
N SER A 31 21.31 -6.42 -5.39
CA SER A 31 22.29 -7.48 -5.49
C SER A 31 21.78 -8.49 -6.51
N GLN A 32 22.65 -8.92 -7.41
CA GLN A 32 22.31 -9.88 -8.49
C GLN A 32 21.67 -11.18 -7.93
N GLN A 33 21.93 -11.47 -6.65
CA GLN A 33 21.41 -12.62 -5.90
C GLN A 33 19.91 -12.51 -5.50
N ASN A 34 19.27 -11.35 -5.66
CA ASN A 34 17.88 -11.12 -5.29
C ASN A 34 16.98 -10.77 -6.48
N ILE A 35 17.53 -10.68 -7.69
CA ILE A 35 16.76 -10.37 -8.90
C ILE A 35 16.16 -11.65 -9.46
N ILE A 36 14.85 -11.68 -9.60
CA ILE A 36 14.08 -12.83 -10.14
C ILE A 36 13.88 -12.70 -11.64
N ALA A 37 13.72 -11.48 -12.15
CA ALA A 37 13.59 -11.27 -13.58
C ALA A 37 14.18 -9.92 -14.02
N ARG A 38 14.61 -9.84 -15.31
CA ARG A 38 14.95 -8.59 -15.98
C ARG A 38 14.22 -8.48 -17.31
N ILE A 39 13.76 -7.27 -17.63
CA ILE A 39 13.12 -6.95 -18.88
C ILE A 39 14.01 -5.94 -19.62
N ASP A 40 14.38 -6.25 -20.88
CA ASP A 40 15.31 -5.50 -21.73
C ASP A 40 16.64 -5.16 -21.04
N GLY A 41 17.07 -6.01 -20.09
CA GLY A 41 18.27 -5.77 -19.27
C GLY A 41 18.17 -4.58 -18.31
N LYS A 42 17.13 -3.76 -18.40
CA LYS A 42 16.96 -2.47 -17.73
C LYS A 42 16.06 -2.54 -16.50
N TYR A 43 14.91 -3.21 -16.62
CA TYR A 43 13.90 -3.24 -15.55
C TYR A 43 14.06 -4.54 -14.75
N ALA A 44 14.43 -4.41 -13.49
CA ALA A 44 14.62 -5.55 -12.58
C ALA A 44 13.37 -5.77 -11.72
N ILE A 45 13.02 -7.03 -11.52
CA ILE A 45 12.00 -7.50 -10.59
C ILE A 45 12.73 -8.29 -9.51
N SER A 46 12.69 -7.80 -8.28
CA SER A 46 13.35 -8.43 -7.13
C SER A 46 12.47 -9.50 -6.47
N PHE A 47 13.07 -10.34 -5.63
CA PHE A 47 12.32 -11.29 -4.82
C PHE A 47 11.37 -10.56 -3.84
N ALA A 48 11.78 -9.45 -3.26
CA ALA A 48 10.94 -8.62 -2.40
C ALA A 48 9.67 -8.11 -3.13
N ASP A 49 9.80 -7.72 -4.42
CA ASP A 49 8.62 -7.35 -5.23
C ASP A 49 7.64 -8.51 -5.41
N ILE A 50 8.16 -9.75 -5.50
CA ILE A 50 7.34 -10.95 -5.62
C ILE A 50 6.67 -11.30 -4.29
N GLU A 51 7.40 -11.25 -3.17
CA GLU A 51 6.83 -11.50 -1.84
C GLU A 51 5.70 -10.51 -1.52
N GLN A 52 5.93 -9.24 -1.77
CA GLN A 52 4.90 -8.20 -1.58
C GLN A 52 3.67 -8.47 -2.44
N TYR A 53 3.87 -8.84 -3.71
CA TYR A 53 2.76 -9.15 -4.62
C TYR A 53 1.98 -10.39 -4.18
N VAL A 54 2.64 -11.44 -3.74
CA VAL A 54 2.00 -12.68 -3.21
C VAL A 54 1.11 -12.34 -2.01
N TYR A 55 1.58 -11.44 -1.14
CA TYR A 55 0.82 -10.99 0.02
C TYR A 55 -0.39 -10.14 -0.39
N ASP A 56 -0.18 -9.09 -1.19
CA ASP A 56 -1.21 -8.12 -1.58
C ASP A 56 -2.33 -8.75 -2.43
N SER A 57 -1.98 -9.70 -3.31
CA SER A 57 -2.93 -10.40 -4.19
C SER A 57 -3.57 -11.64 -3.56
N HIS A 58 -3.25 -11.92 -2.29
CA HIS A 58 -3.75 -13.08 -1.55
C HIS A 58 -3.50 -14.44 -2.25
N LEU A 59 -2.47 -14.54 -3.09
CA LEU A 59 -2.14 -15.77 -3.82
C LEU A 59 -1.81 -16.92 -2.89
N ILE A 60 -1.19 -16.65 -1.73
CA ILE A 60 -0.86 -17.67 -0.75
C ILE A 60 -2.11 -18.40 -0.22
N TYR A 61 -3.23 -17.72 -0.10
CA TYR A 61 -4.51 -18.32 0.32
C TYR A 61 -5.17 -19.10 -0.81
N ARG A 62 -5.07 -18.61 -2.05
CA ARG A 62 -5.60 -19.28 -3.24
C ARG A 62 -4.85 -20.58 -3.53
N TYR A 63 -3.53 -20.59 -3.35
CA TYR A 63 -2.66 -21.73 -3.58
C TYR A 63 -2.12 -22.35 -2.27
N ARG A 64 -2.95 -22.40 -1.21
CA ARG A 64 -2.55 -22.87 0.13
C ARG A 64 -1.95 -24.27 0.15
N THR A 65 -2.35 -25.16 -0.76
CA THR A 65 -1.84 -26.54 -0.90
C THR A 65 -0.56 -26.62 -1.73
N ASN A 66 -0.25 -25.59 -2.51
CA ASN A 66 0.97 -25.51 -3.31
C ASN A 66 1.50 -24.06 -3.32
N LYS A 67 2.25 -23.71 -2.27
CA LYS A 67 2.80 -22.37 -2.11
C LYS A 67 3.77 -21.97 -3.24
N ALA A 68 4.55 -22.93 -3.77
CA ALA A 68 5.47 -22.64 -4.88
C ALA A 68 4.70 -22.11 -6.09
N LYS A 69 3.53 -22.70 -6.40
CA LYS A 69 2.66 -22.23 -7.49
C LYS A 69 2.20 -20.78 -7.29
N ALA A 70 1.98 -20.34 -6.04
CA ALA A 70 1.65 -18.94 -5.75
C ALA A 70 2.79 -17.99 -6.17
N TYR A 71 4.03 -18.36 -5.87
CA TYR A 71 5.21 -17.56 -6.23
C TYR A 71 5.48 -17.56 -7.73
N HIS A 72 5.38 -18.70 -8.40
CA HIS A 72 5.50 -18.76 -9.87
C HIS A 72 4.44 -17.90 -10.56
N LYS A 73 3.18 -17.97 -10.11
CA LYS A 73 2.11 -17.11 -10.62
C LYS A 73 2.41 -15.63 -10.39
N ALA A 74 2.93 -15.29 -9.21
CA ALA A 74 3.33 -13.92 -8.90
C ALA A 74 4.45 -13.39 -9.82
N VAL A 75 5.43 -14.25 -10.15
CA VAL A 75 6.49 -13.89 -11.11
C VAL A 75 5.90 -13.59 -12.47
N ASP A 76 5.03 -14.46 -12.99
CA ASP A 76 4.38 -14.26 -14.28
C ASP A 76 3.55 -12.97 -14.31
N ASP A 77 2.73 -12.74 -13.28
CA ASP A 77 1.89 -11.55 -13.17
C ASP A 77 2.71 -10.25 -13.10
N LYS A 78 3.80 -10.26 -12.30
CA LYS A 78 4.69 -9.08 -12.18
C LYS A 78 5.41 -8.80 -13.48
N ILE A 79 5.85 -9.83 -14.22
CA ILE A 79 6.44 -9.67 -15.55
C ILE A 79 5.42 -9.04 -16.49
N VAL A 80 4.21 -9.59 -16.59
CA VAL A 80 3.16 -9.07 -17.47
C VAL A 80 2.82 -7.62 -17.12
N ASN A 81 2.64 -7.31 -15.83
CA ASN A 81 2.36 -5.95 -15.39
C ASN A 81 3.50 -4.99 -15.75
N GLN A 82 4.76 -5.40 -15.59
CA GLN A 82 5.90 -4.58 -15.99
C GLN A 82 5.97 -4.38 -17.51
N LEU A 83 5.64 -5.41 -18.30
CA LEU A 83 5.56 -5.31 -19.75
C LEU A 83 4.47 -4.32 -20.19
N LYS A 84 3.28 -4.37 -19.58
CA LYS A 84 2.18 -3.42 -19.82
C LYS A 84 2.60 -1.98 -19.51
N LEU A 85 3.33 -1.77 -18.39
CA LEU A 85 3.86 -0.44 -18.06
C LEU A 85 4.83 0.05 -19.12
N ILE A 86 5.78 -0.77 -19.55
CA ILE A 86 6.74 -0.40 -20.60
C ILE A 86 6.01 -0.05 -21.89
N ASP A 87 5.04 -0.88 -22.27
CA ASP A 87 4.28 -0.71 -23.51
C ASP A 87 3.37 0.52 -23.50
N PHE A 88 2.77 0.85 -22.36
CA PHE A 88 1.99 2.07 -22.15
C PHE A 88 2.77 3.32 -22.58
N PHE A 89 4.04 3.40 -22.17
CA PHE A 89 4.92 4.51 -22.55
C PHE A 89 5.40 4.40 -24.00
N ALA A 90 5.67 3.19 -24.49
CA ALA A 90 6.07 2.96 -25.86
C ALA A 90 4.97 3.31 -26.89
N LEU A 91 3.71 3.20 -26.49
CA LEU A 91 2.53 3.61 -27.28
C LEU A 91 2.22 5.11 -27.16
N GLY A 92 2.94 5.87 -26.33
CA GLY A 92 2.67 7.29 -26.09
C GLY A 92 1.36 7.58 -25.35
N LEU A 93 0.80 6.60 -24.64
CA LEU A 93 -0.47 6.75 -23.91
C LEU A 93 -0.36 7.74 -22.74
N ASN A 94 0.85 7.95 -22.24
CA ASN A 94 1.16 8.98 -21.25
C ASN A 94 1.02 10.43 -21.77
N GLU A 95 0.88 10.62 -23.07
CA GLU A 95 0.65 11.94 -23.70
C GLU A 95 -0.83 12.15 -24.04
N ASN A 96 -1.66 11.13 -23.91
CA ASN A 96 -3.09 11.21 -24.19
C ASN A 96 -3.85 11.89 -23.03
N ALA A 97 -4.11 13.20 -23.19
CA ALA A 97 -4.75 14.02 -22.16
C ALA A 97 -6.17 13.53 -21.79
N GLU A 98 -6.91 12.93 -22.74
CA GLU A 98 -8.24 12.39 -22.48
C GLU A 98 -8.16 11.12 -21.64
N LEU A 99 -7.25 10.21 -21.99
CA LEU A 99 -7.00 8.99 -21.23
C LEU A 99 -6.54 9.31 -19.80
N LEU A 100 -5.62 10.25 -19.65
CA LEU A 100 -5.06 10.66 -18.36
C LEU A 100 -6.04 11.50 -17.49
N ARG A 101 -7.16 11.96 -18.06
CA ARG A 101 -8.14 12.74 -17.30
C ARG A 101 -8.64 11.98 -16.06
N GLY A 102 -8.80 10.66 -16.17
CA GLY A 102 -9.26 9.80 -15.09
C GLY A 102 -8.29 9.63 -13.92
N ILE A 103 -7.00 9.92 -14.12
CA ILE A 103 -5.93 9.78 -13.12
C ILE A 103 -5.21 11.10 -12.81
N ARG A 104 -5.80 12.22 -13.21
CA ARG A 104 -5.19 13.54 -13.04
C ARG A 104 -4.86 13.84 -11.58
N ARG A 105 -5.70 13.38 -10.66
CA ARG A 105 -5.51 13.57 -9.24
C ARG A 105 -4.28 12.82 -8.74
N GLU A 106 -4.15 11.54 -9.06
CA GLU A 106 -3.03 10.67 -8.70
C GLU A 106 -1.71 11.24 -9.21
N ILE A 107 -1.74 11.78 -10.44
CA ILE A 107 -0.60 12.50 -11.03
C ILE A 107 -0.26 13.75 -10.20
N SER A 108 -1.28 14.53 -9.82
CA SER A 108 -1.07 15.77 -9.05
C SER A 108 -0.53 15.48 -7.65
N GLU A 109 -1.07 14.45 -6.97
CA GLU A 109 -0.59 14.01 -5.67
C GLU A 109 0.88 13.55 -5.74
N GLU A 110 1.23 12.75 -6.74
CA GLU A 110 2.62 12.31 -6.93
C GLU A 110 3.57 13.46 -7.25
N LEU A 111 3.16 14.43 -8.05
CA LEU A 111 3.95 15.63 -8.33
C LEU A 111 4.22 16.45 -7.06
N VAL A 112 3.24 16.57 -6.16
CA VAL A 112 3.42 17.23 -4.87
C VAL A 112 4.40 16.46 -4.00
N VAL A 113 4.30 15.14 -3.94
CA VAL A 113 5.24 14.28 -3.21
C VAL A 113 6.66 14.46 -3.77
N ARG A 114 6.85 14.39 -5.07
CA ARG A 114 8.14 14.60 -5.73
C ARG A 114 8.73 15.98 -5.48
N TYR A 115 7.88 17.00 -5.47
CA TYR A 115 8.30 18.36 -5.14
C TYR A 115 8.80 18.43 -3.68
N TYR A 116 8.08 17.80 -2.75
CA TYR A 116 8.53 17.68 -1.35
C TYR A 116 9.87 16.93 -1.26
N GLU A 117 9.95 15.75 -1.87
CA GLU A 117 11.16 14.92 -1.83
C GLU A 117 12.38 15.69 -2.33
N THR A 118 12.32 16.23 -3.55
CA THR A 118 13.47 16.87 -4.19
C THR A 118 13.84 18.22 -3.56
N GLN A 119 12.87 19.01 -3.07
CA GLN A 119 13.13 20.35 -2.59
C GLN A 119 13.36 20.44 -1.08
N PHE A 120 12.92 19.44 -0.31
CA PHE A 120 12.98 19.51 1.17
C PHE A 120 13.64 18.27 1.78
N TYR A 121 13.25 17.06 1.39
CA TYR A 121 13.72 15.84 2.00
C TYR A 121 15.15 15.48 1.57
N GLU A 122 15.45 15.49 0.27
CA GLU A 122 16.79 15.15 -0.27
C GLU A 122 17.89 16.13 0.15
N ARG A 123 17.56 17.25 0.75
CA ARG A 123 18.54 18.15 1.39
C ARG A 123 19.23 17.49 2.58
N TYR A 124 18.53 16.57 3.25
CA TYR A 124 18.98 15.92 4.48
C TYR A 124 19.32 14.45 4.26
N VAL A 125 18.61 13.79 3.36
CA VAL A 125 18.73 12.34 3.11
C VAL A 125 19.02 12.12 1.64
N ASN A 126 20.32 12.08 1.32
CA ASN A 126 20.86 11.82 0.00
C ASN A 126 22.10 10.94 0.10
N GLU A 127 22.66 10.53 -1.03
CA GLU A 127 23.84 9.64 -1.05
C GLU A 127 25.05 10.25 -0.33
N ASP A 128 25.28 11.57 -0.46
CA ASP A 128 26.40 12.24 0.19
C ASP A 128 26.24 12.27 1.71
N SER A 129 25.04 12.59 2.20
CA SER A 129 24.75 12.57 3.64
C SER A 129 24.84 11.16 4.22
N MET A 130 24.40 10.14 3.47
CA MET A 130 24.50 8.74 3.88
C MET A 130 25.97 8.28 3.91
N ARG A 131 26.80 8.66 2.95
CA ARG A 131 28.24 8.37 2.98
C ARG A 131 28.97 9.11 4.10
N SER A 132 28.56 10.35 4.40
CA SER A 132 29.06 11.07 5.55
C SER A 132 28.69 10.37 6.86
N ALA A 133 27.45 9.95 7.00
CA ALA A 133 26.96 9.18 8.15
C ALA A 133 27.69 7.84 8.31
N TYR A 134 28.01 7.16 7.21
CA TYR A 134 28.81 5.93 7.22
C TYR A 134 30.22 6.15 7.82
N LYS A 135 30.88 7.26 7.45
CA LYS A 135 32.17 7.63 8.06
C LYS A 135 32.01 7.89 9.56
N ASP A 136 30.93 8.55 9.94
CA ASP A 136 30.60 8.86 11.33
C ASP A 136 30.28 7.61 12.16
N MET A 137 29.71 6.58 11.55
CA MET A 137 29.50 5.28 12.23
C MET A 137 30.81 4.63 12.71
N GLY A 138 31.95 4.96 12.07
CA GLY A 138 33.28 4.45 12.42
C GLY A 138 33.89 5.11 13.66
N LYS A 139 33.14 5.94 14.42
CA LYS A 139 33.67 6.59 15.61
C LYS A 139 32.71 6.55 16.79
N GLU A 140 33.29 6.61 17.98
CA GLU A 140 32.62 6.81 19.27
C GLU A 140 33.27 7.95 20.03
N VAL A 141 32.45 8.74 20.73
CA VAL A 141 32.92 9.88 21.53
C VAL A 141 32.74 9.57 23.02
N VAL A 142 33.84 9.61 23.75
CA VAL A 142 33.86 9.47 25.22
C VAL A 142 33.95 10.87 25.81
N TYR A 143 33.04 11.20 26.69
CA TYR A 143 32.93 12.55 27.25
C TYR A 143 32.51 12.58 28.71
N GLN A 144 32.73 13.70 29.36
CA GLN A 144 32.31 14.04 30.70
C GLN A 144 31.36 15.23 30.63
N GLN A 145 30.42 15.33 31.58
CA GLN A 145 29.39 16.37 31.54
C GLN A 145 29.09 16.92 32.94
N ILE A 146 29.11 18.25 33.07
CA ILE A 146 28.57 18.97 34.24
C ILE A 146 27.27 19.63 33.81
N ALA A 147 26.13 19.22 34.40
CA ALA A 147 24.83 19.81 34.08
C ALA A 147 24.39 20.80 35.16
N LEU A 148 24.03 21.99 34.73
CA LEU A 148 23.44 23.04 35.54
C LEU A 148 21.94 23.12 35.21
N PRO A 149 21.03 22.58 36.06
CA PRO A 149 19.61 22.57 35.77
C PRO A 149 19.02 23.99 35.70
N LYS A 150 18.11 24.21 34.79
CA LYS A 150 17.34 25.44 34.66
C LYS A 150 16.14 25.41 35.62
N PRO A 151 15.87 26.45 36.40
CA PRO A 151 14.63 26.57 37.17
C PRO A 151 13.40 26.51 36.25
N LYS A 152 12.31 25.86 36.68
CA LYS A 152 11.07 25.69 35.86
C LYS A 152 10.47 27.00 35.33
N HIS A 153 10.70 28.12 36.02
CA HIS A 153 10.19 29.45 35.65
C HIS A 153 11.30 30.50 35.71
N ALA A 154 12.49 30.15 35.18
CA ALA A 154 13.63 31.06 35.20
C ALA A 154 13.36 32.33 34.40
N SER A 155 13.64 33.50 35.02
CA SER A 155 13.67 34.77 34.35
C SER A 155 14.85 34.86 33.38
N GLN A 156 14.78 35.77 32.42
CA GLN A 156 15.90 36.03 31.50
C GLN A 156 17.20 36.36 32.23
N LYS A 157 17.12 37.10 33.36
CA LYS A 157 18.28 37.45 34.18
C LYS A 157 18.92 36.23 34.85
N GLU A 158 18.11 35.29 35.35
CA GLU A 158 18.59 34.05 35.94
C GLU A 158 19.22 33.13 34.89
N LEU A 159 18.62 33.01 33.68
CA LEU A 159 19.20 32.28 32.56
C LEU A 159 20.53 32.86 32.11
N ALA A 160 20.65 34.21 32.03
CA ALA A 160 21.90 34.88 31.68
C ALA A 160 22.98 34.64 32.77
N SER A 161 22.62 34.67 34.04
CA SER A 161 23.53 34.35 35.16
C SER A 161 24.01 32.92 35.10
N LEU A 162 23.09 31.97 34.85
CA LEU A 162 23.42 30.55 34.72
C LEU A 162 24.35 30.27 33.54
N LYS A 163 24.12 30.94 32.42
CA LYS A 163 24.98 30.89 31.21
C LYS A 163 26.37 31.48 31.46
N SER A 164 26.45 32.60 32.16
CA SER A 164 27.72 33.22 32.61
C SER A 164 28.51 32.25 33.51
N ARG A 165 27.81 31.62 34.49
CA ARG A 165 28.41 30.63 35.37
C ARG A 165 28.94 29.42 34.59
N ALA A 166 28.16 28.87 33.64
CA ALA A 166 28.59 27.75 32.78
C ALA A 166 29.85 28.12 31.99
N ASN A 167 29.90 29.32 31.40
CA ASN A 167 31.05 29.80 30.65
C ASN A 167 32.29 29.96 31.55
N SER A 168 32.13 30.43 32.78
CA SER A 168 33.21 30.53 33.76
C SER A 168 33.78 29.15 34.15
N ILE A 169 32.91 28.15 34.35
CA ILE A 169 33.30 26.77 34.60
C ILE A 169 34.06 26.21 33.40
N ALA A 170 33.52 26.37 32.19
CA ALA A 170 34.16 25.91 30.96
C ALA A 170 35.55 26.56 30.77
N LYS A 171 35.72 27.82 31.10
CA LYS A 171 37.01 28.53 31.07
C LYS A 171 38.00 27.90 32.05
N LYS A 172 37.61 27.57 33.28
CA LYS A 172 38.47 26.88 34.27
C LYS A 172 38.95 25.54 33.74
N ILE A 173 38.05 24.74 33.18
CA ILE A 173 38.39 23.42 32.62
C ILE A 173 39.34 23.57 31.43
N ARG A 174 39.13 24.52 30.55
CA ARG A 174 40.05 24.82 29.43
C ARG A 174 41.42 25.28 29.91
N SER A 175 41.50 25.92 31.08
CA SER A 175 42.77 26.35 31.67
C SER A 175 43.48 25.23 32.43
N GLY A 176 43.00 23.98 32.37
CA GLY A 176 43.66 22.81 32.95
C GLY A 176 43.15 22.41 34.34
N ALA A 177 42.07 23.00 34.84
CA ALA A 177 41.48 22.56 36.10
C ALA A 177 40.96 21.09 35.97
N ASP A 178 41.14 20.31 37.03
CA ASP A 178 40.67 18.91 37.07
C ASP A 178 39.13 18.89 36.96
N PHE A 179 38.61 18.07 36.06
CA PHE A 179 37.20 18.01 35.75
C PHE A 179 36.38 17.48 36.95
N ALA A 180 36.89 16.47 37.67
CA ALA A 180 36.21 15.86 38.80
C ALA A 180 36.11 16.82 39.99
N GLU A 181 37.16 17.60 40.27
CA GLU A 181 37.13 18.65 41.29
C GLU A 181 36.14 19.76 40.95
N VAL A 182 36.12 20.20 39.67
CA VAL A 182 35.16 21.19 39.21
C VAL A 182 33.74 20.63 39.29
N GLU A 183 33.50 19.43 38.84
CA GLU A 183 32.19 18.76 38.93
C GLU A 183 31.68 18.68 40.34
N LYS A 184 32.49 18.22 41.31
CA LYS A 184 32.15 18.13 42.72
C LYS A 184 31.65 19.46 43.29
N ASN A 185 32.24 20.57 42.83
CA ASN A 185 31.91 21.93 43.33
C ASN A 185 30.70 22.57 42.65
N TYR A 186 30.32 22.12 41.46
CA TYR A 186 29.34 22.85 40.63
C TYR A 186 28.20 21.99 40.08
N SER A 187 28.34 20.68 40.02
CA SER A 187 27.28 19.80 39.51
C SER A 187 26.16 19.65 40.52
N GLN A 188 24.93 19.89 40.08
CA GLN A 188 23.71 19.63 40.85
C GLN A 188 22.97 18.39 40.33
N HIS A 189 23.62 17.61 39.45
CA HIS A 189 22.96 16.47 38.83
C HIS A 189 23.06 15.24 39.74
N ALA A 190 21.88 14.71 40.11
CA ALA A 190 21.77 13.49 40.93
C ALA A 190 22.10 12.19 40.15
N GLY A 191 22.65 12.28 38.96
CA GLY A 191 22.82 11.16 38.05
C GLY A 191 24.23 10.58 37.89
N SER A 192 25.29 11.33 38.29
CA SER A 192 26.65 10.75 38.32
C SER A 192 26.93 10.20 39.71
N SER A 193 27.14 8.91 39.82
CA SER A 193 27.46 8.24 41.09
C SER A 193 28.84 8.63 41.62
N ARG A 194 29.73 9.16 40.77
CA ARG A 194 31.09 9.58 41.11
C ARG A 194 31.53 10.80 40.29
N PRO A 195 32.07 11.86 40.94
CA PRO A 195 32.64 13.01 40.23
C PRO A 195 33.72 12.59 39.25
N GLY A 196 33.70 13.14 38.05
CA GLY A 196 34.66 12.80 36.97
C GLY A 196 34.30 11.55 36.18
N GLU A 197 33.16 10.93 36.43
CA GLU A 197 32.72 9.74 35.69
C GLU A 197 32.45 10.07 34.20
N PHE A 198 32.86 9.15 33.34
CA PHE A 198 32.56 9.28 31.93
C PHE A 198 31.12 8.88 31.64
N MET A 199 30.49 9.67 30.78
CA MET A 199 29.21 9.30 30.22
C MET A 199 29.36 8.06 29.33
N PRO A 200 28.30 7.25 29.12
CA PRO A 200 28.34 6.17 28.15
C PRO A 200 28.85 6.65 26.80
N PRO A 201 29.73 5.89 26.13
CA PRO A 201 30.26 6.27 24.83
C PRO A 201 29.15 6.60 23.84
N LEU A 202 29.26 7.75 23.20
CA LEU A 202 28.27 8.24 22.24
C LEU A 202 28.64 7.79 20.85
N ASN A 203 27.88 6.87 20.27
CA ASN A 203 28.00 6.44 18.88
C ASN A 203 27.13 7.30 17.95
N TRP A 204 27.32 7.12 16.65
CA TRP A 204 26.58 7.88 15.62
C TRP A 204 25.05 7.78 15.77
N LYS A 205 24.48 6.59 15.96
CA LYS A 205 23.01 6.44 16.12
C LYS A 205 22.49 7.16 17.33
N MET A 206 23.16 7.08 18.45
CA MET A 206 22.77 7.80 19.67
C MET A 206 22.88 9.31 19.47
N SER A 207 23.83 9.78 18.66
CA SER A 207 23.98 11.20 18.37
C SER A 207 22.77 11.79 17.64
N LEU A 208 22.04 11.00 16.87
CA LEU A 208 20.86 11.44 16.12
C LEU A 208 19.61 11.63 17.01
N LEU A 209 19.61 11.13 18.23
CA LEU A 209 18.44 11.16 19.13
C LEU A 209 18.12 12.56 19.67
N SER A 210 19.11 13.44 19.75
CA SER A 210 18.89 14.81 20.23
C SER A 210 19.95 15.78 19.73
N ASP A 211 19.62 17.08 19.64
CA ASP A 211 20.58 18.13 19.25
C ASP A 211 21.81 18.21 20.17
N PRO A 212 21.69 18.10 21.50
CA PRO A 212 22.86 18.06 22.38
C PRO A 212 23.80 16.89 22.05
N HIS A 213 23.29 15.67 21.87
CA HIS A 213 24.11 14.53 21.50
C HIS A 213 24.77 14.71 20.14
N TYR A 214 24.03 15.27 19.17
CA TYR A 214 24.59 15.57 17.84
C TYR A 214 25.75 16.56 17.92
N ILE A 215 25.62 17.62 18.72
CA ILE A 215 26.69 18.60 18.95
C ILE A 215 27.90 17.91 19.61
N ILE A 216 27.70 17.12 20.69
CA ILE A 216 28.76 16.44 21.41
C ILE A 216 29.55 15.49 20.49
N PHE A 217 28.84 14.73 19.67
CA PHE A 217 29.44 13.76 18.76
C PHE A 217 30.40 14.39 17.73
N HIS A 218 30.17 15.64 17.37
CA HIS A 218 30.99 16.39 16.40
C HIS A 218 32.09 17.26 17.03
N LEU A 219 32.26 17.20 18.36
CA LEU A 219 33.38 17.88 19.02
C LEU A 219 34.69 17.12 18.82
N ALA A 220 35.80 17.87 18.78
CA ALA A 220 37.13 17.27 18.73
C ALA A 220 37.54 16.68 20.09
N ALA A 221 38.52 15.76 20.07
CA ALA A 221 39.13 15.27 21.31
C ALA A 221 39.68 16.44 22.14
N HIS A 222 39.45 16.38 23.46
CA HIS A 222 39.83 17.41 24.45
C HIS A 222 39.05 18.76 24.33
N GLU A 223 38.09 18.86 23.42
CA GLU A 223 37.28 20.06 23.31
C GLU A 223 36.33 20.21 24.50
N VAL A 224 36.18 21.47 24.98
CA VAL A 224 35.25 21.83 26.04
C VAL A 224 34.19 22.78 25.48
N ARG A 225 32.91 22.40 25.51
CA ARG A 225 31.80 23.14 24.96
C ARG A 225 30.69 23.35 26.02
N VAL A 226 30.08 24.53 25.98
CA VAL A 226 28.82 24.78 26.73
C VAL A 226 27.65 24.52 25.79
N ILE A 227 26.73 23.65 26.19
CA ILE A 227 25.56 23.25 25.43
C ILE A 227 24.31 23.59 26.24
N GLU A 228 23.43 24.33 25.62
CA GLU A 228 22.15 24.72 26.21
C GLU A 228 21.02 23.81 25.73
N THR A 229 20.25 23.25 26.69
CA THR A 229 19.05 22.47 26.43
C THR A 229 17.82 23.18 27.00
N LYS A 230 16.62 22.61 26.81
CA LYS A 230 15.41 23.11 27.48
C LYS A 230 15.51 23.05 29.00
N GLU A 231 16.19 22.05 29.54
CA GLU A 231 16.18 21.68 30.96
C GLU A 231 17.43 22.10 31.71
N SER A 232 18.56 22.26 31.01
CA SER A 232 19.87 22.56 31.63
C SER A 232 20.80 23.34 30.72
N ILE A 233 21.87 23.86 31.31
CA ILE A 233 23.08 24.29 30.61
C ILE A 233 24.20 23.34 31.03
N SER A 234 24.73 22.62 30.05
CA SER A 234 25.74 21.58 30.28
C SER A 234 27.11 22.03 29.79
N ILE A 235 28.13 21.75 30.59
CA ILE A 235 29.54 21.87 30.21
C ILE A 235 30.03 20.47 29.88
N VAL A 236 30.41 20.26 28.64
CA VAL A 236 30.89 18.97 28.13
C VAL A 236 32.37 19.05 27.81
N LYS A 237 33.13 18.03 28.21
CA LYS A 237 34.53 17.85 27.81
C LYS A 237 34.67 16.51 27.13
N VAL A 238 35.07 16.50 25.87
CA VAL A 238 35.40 15.26 25.15
C VAL A 238 36.74 14.77 25.66
N ALA A 239 36.81 13.55 26.12
CA ALA A 239 38.06 12.92 26.57
C ALA A 239 38.81 12.33 25.38
N GLU A 240 38.14 11.58 24.57
CA GLU A 240 38.73 10.95 23.38
C GLU A 240 37.66 10.66 22.31
N VAL A 241 38.14 10.49 21.09
CA VAL A 241 37.32 9.97 19.97
C VAL A 241 37.96 8.65 19.55
N ARG A 242 37.19 7.56 19.66
CA ARG A 242 37.64 6.19 19.33
C ARG A 242 37.18 5.80 17.94
N THR A 243 38.00 5.00 17.26
CA THR A 243 37.63 4.34 16.03
C THR A 243 36.96 3.00 16.35
N VAL A 244 35.87 2.70 15.67
CA VAL A 244 35.13 1.43 15.77
C VAL A 244 34.95 0.81 14.40
N ASP A 245 34.93 -0.51 14.35
CA ASP A 245 34.70 -1.24 13.11
C ASP A 245 33.24 -1.15 12.67
N VAL A 246 33.04 -0.96 11.38
CA VAL A 246 31.72 -0.88 10.75
C VAL A 246 31.64 -1.87 9.60
N ALA A 247 30.51 -2.56 9.48
CA ALA A 247 30.24 -3.42 8.33
C ALA A 247 30.27 -2.62 7.01
N PRO A 248 30.53 -3.26 5.86
CA PRO A 248 30.58 -2.59 4.56
C PRO A 248 29.34 -1.73 4.29
N TYR A 249 29.53 -0.60 3.64
CA TYR A 249 28.47 0.41 3.38
C TYR A 249 27.18 -0.19 2.85
N GLU A 250 27.26 -1.09 1.87
CA GLU A 250 26.07 -1.70 1.25
C GLU A 250 25.23 -2.54 2.23
N GLN A 251 25.84 -3.06 3.30
CA GLN A 251 25.11 -3.81 4.33
C GLN A 251 24.42 -2.90 5.34
N VAL A 252 24.90 -1.69 5.55
CA VAL A 252 24.37 -0.74 6.55
C VAL A 252 23.63 0.44 5.93
N LYS A 253 23.64 0.56 4.62
CA LYS A 253 23.06 1.68 3.86
C LYS A 253 21.60 1.98 4.25
N GLU A 254 20.77 0.95 4.34
CA GLU A 254 19.36 1.10 4.70
C GLU A 254 19.16 1.48 6.16
N ASP A 255 20.03 1.01 7.03
CA ASP A 255 20.00 1.36 8.43
C ASP A 255 20.43 2.83 8.66
N ILE A 256 21.42 3.29 7.90
CA ILE A 256 21.82 4.71 7.84
C ILE A 256 20.64 5.56 7.37
N ARG A 257 20.01 5.21 6.26
CA ARG A 257 18.89 5.93 5.69
C ARG A 257 17.75 6.07 6.70
N ARG A 258 17.31 4.95 7.31
CA ARG A 258 16.25 4.96 8.34
C ARG A 258 16.61 5.86 9.54
N SER A 259 17.86 5.86 9.95
CA SER A 259 18.30 6.70 11.07
C SER A 259 18.26 8.19 10.72
N LEU A 260 18.66 8.55 9.49
CA LEU A 260 18.56 9.93 8.99
C LEU A 260 17.09 10.35 8.79
N ASP A 261 16.24 9.45 8.29
CA ASP A 261 14.79 9.68 8.18
C ASP A 261 14.18 10.05 9.53
N LEU A 262 14.43 9.23 10.55
CA LEU A 262 13.95 9.50 11.92
C LEU A 262 14.43 10.86 12.46
N ARG A 263 15.63 11.29 12.07
CA ARG A 263 16.20 12.57 12.51
C ARG A 263 15.60 13.78 11.79
N TYR A 264 15.36 13.65 10.48
CA TYR A 264 15.11 14.81 9.62
C TYR A 264 13.71 14.88 9.02
N ALA A 265 12.88 13.83 9.15
CA ALA A 265 11.52 13.81 8.61
C ALA A 265 10.68 15.00 9.10
N ASP A 266 10.62 15.22 10.41
CA ASP A 266 9.85 16.32 10.98
C ASP A 266 10.38 17.69 10.55
N LEU A 267 11.71 17.85 10.46
CA LEU A 267 12.32 19.12 10.07
C LEU A 267 12.03 19.45 8.60
N SER A 268 12.19 18.47 7.71
CA SER A 268 11.90 18.64 6.28
C SER A 268 10.41 18.96 6.06
N HIS A 269 9.54 18.29 6.81
CA HIS A 269 8.10 18.52 6.76
C HIS A 269 7.70 19.92 7.24
N GLN A 270 8.22 20.36 8.38
CA GLN A 270 7.97 21.71 8.88
C GLN A 270 8.46 22.81 7.91
N GLN A 271 9.57 22.56 7.21
CA GLN A 271 10.05 23.48 6.18
C GLN A 271 9.12 23.51 4.96
N PHE A 272 8.61 22.36 4.56
CA PHE A 272 7.63 22.27 3.49
C PHE A 272 6.33 23.00 3.85
N GLU A 273 5.76 22.75 5.02
CA GLU A 273 4.55 23.45 5.51
C GLU A 273 4.72 24.98 5.53
N ARG A 274 5.88 25.46 5.97
CA ARG A 274 6.19 26.91 5.93
C ARG A 274 6.26 27.44 4.51
N ALA A 275 6.88 26.69 3.61
CA ALA A 275 6.96 27.05 2.20
C ALA A 275 5.58 27.07 1.55
N GLU A 276 4.71 26.08 1.83
CA GLU A 276 3.31 26.06 1.37
C GLU A 276 2.53 27.27 1.84
N LYS A 277 2.64 27.61 3.13
CA LYS A 277 1.98 28.79 3.70
C LYS A 277 2.41 30.07 2.99
N ASN A 278 3.71 30.25 2.80
CA ASN A 278 4.24 31.42 2.09
C ASN A 278 3.74 31.49 0.64
N LEU A 279 3.62 30.35 -0.04
CA LEU A 279 3.08 30.29 -1.41
C LEU A 279 1.63 30.75 -1.49
N ILE A 280 0.81 30.38 -0.52
CA ILE A 280 -0.58 30.83 -0.45
C ILE A 280 -0.64 32.34 -0.17
N ASP A 281 0.16 32.82 0.78
CA ASP A 281 0.23 34.25 1.13
C ASP A 281 0.70 35.11 -0.06
N GLU A 282 1.71 34.65 -0.83
CA GLU A 282 2.23 35.30 -2.04
C GLU A 282 1.19 35.38 -3.18
N ASN A 283 0.26 34.42 -3.25
CA ASN A 283 -0.75 34.37 -4.30
C ASN A 283 -1.95 35.30 -4.10
N LYS A 284 -1.99 36.07 -3.01
CA LYS A 284 -2.98 37.14 -2.76
C LYS A 284 -4.42 36.71 -3.03
N LEU A 285 -4.93 35.82 -2.23
CA LEU A 285 -6.27 35.23 -2.37
C LEU A 285 -7.38 36.30 -2.21
N VAL A 286 -8.24 36.43 -3.20
CA VAL A 286 -9.40 37.34 -3.18
C VAL A 286 -10.69 36.53 -3.30
N TRP A 287 -11.39 36.39 -2.20
CA TRP A 287 -12.67 35.67 -2.11
C TRP A 287 -13.85 36.51 -2.57
N ASN A 288 -14.84 35.88 -3.21
CA ASN A 288 -16.12 36.46 -3.52
C ASN A 288 -17.15 36.06 -2.44
N PRO A 289 -17.50 36.95 -1.48
CA PRO A 289 -18.41 36.60 -0.38
C PRO A 289 -19.79 36.20 -0.86
N LYS A 290 -20.31 36.84 -1.93
CA LYS A 290 -21.64 36.54 -2.47
C LYS A 290 -21.68 35.13 -3.08
N ALA A 291 -20.61 34.74 -3.76
CA ALA A 291 -20.49 33.39 -4.31
C ALA A 291 -20.44 32.32 -3.21
N LEU A 292 -19.67 32.57 -2.14
CA LEU A 292 -19.58 31.65 -1.00
C LEU A 292 -20.94 31.46 -0.30
N GLN A 293 -21.65 32.55 -0.05
CA GLN A 293 -23.00 32.49 0.54
C GLN A 293 -23.97 31.73 -0.34
N GLN A 294 -23.90 31.92 -1.66
CA GLN A 294 -24.75 31.21 -2.60
C GLN A 294 -24.46 29.70 -2.60
N LEU A 295 -23.17 29.31 -2.59
CA LEU A 295 -22.76 27.93 -2.49
C LEU A 295 -23.19 27.29 -1.17
N ALA A 296 -23.03 27.97 -0.04
CA ALA A 296 -23.48 27.49 1.25
C ALA A 296 -25.01 27.28 1.30
N ARG A 297 -25.79 28.18 0.69
CA ARG A 297 -27.24 28.01 0.56
C ARG A 297 -27.62 26.77 -0.27
N TRP A 298 -26.93 26.56 -1.40
CA TRP A 298 -27.16 25.38 -2.24
C TRP A 298 -26.79 24.10 -1.53
N SER A 299 -25.70 24.09 -0.76
CA SER A 299 -25.22 22.94 -0.01
C SER A 299 -26.18 22.48 1.11
N ASN A 300 -27.10 23.34 1.54
CA ASN A 300 -28.15 23.02 2.54
C ASN A 300 -29.42 22.42 1.94
N ILE A 301 -29.50 22.17 0.63
CA ILE A 301 -30.62 21.52 0.00
C ILE A 301 -30.60 20.02 0.35
N PRO A 302 -31.71 19.40 0.81
CA PRO A 302 -31.77 17.96 1.04
C PRO A 302 -31.34 17.18 -0.21
N HIS A 303 -30.61 16.09 -0.02
CA HIS A 303 -30.06 15.25 -1.11
C HIS A 303 -28.95 15.89 -1.95
N PHE A 304 -28.37 16.98 -1.47
CA PHE A 304 -27.24 17.66 -2.13
C PHE A 304 -26.05 16.73 -2.48
N TYR A 305 -25.85 15.67 -1.71
CA TYR A 305 -24.75 14.71 -1.85
C TYR A 305 -25.12 13.41 -2.57
N GLU A 306 -26.35 13.29 -3.04
CA GLU A 306 -26.77 12.12 -3.81
C GLU A 306 -26.34 12.25 -5.29
N SER A 307 -26.20 11.11 -5.95
CA SER A 307 -25.91 11.03 -7.38
C SER A 307 -26.94 11.85 -8.17
N GLY A 308 -26.52 12.89 -8.87
CA GLY A 308 -27.41 13.82 -9.59
C GLY A 308 -27.29 15.28 -9.14
N TYR A 309 -26.69 15.55 -7.98
CA TYR A 309 -26.47 16.92 -7.51
C TYR A 309 -25.54 17.73 -8.44
N ALA A 310 -24.48 17.11 -8.95
CA ALA A 310 -23.63 17.72 -9.97
C ALA A 310 -24.45 18.20 -11.18
N ASP A 311 -25.54 17.49 -11.51
CA ASP A 311 -26.46 17.87 -12.59
C ASP A 311 -27.33 19.07 -12.22
N THR A 312 -27.73 19.21 -10.97
CA THR A 312 -28.47 20.38 -10.47
C THR A 312 -27.64 21.66 -10.51
N LEU A 313 -26.33 21.57 -10.23
CA LEU A 313 -25.39 22.71 -10.32
C LEU A 313 -24.87 22.93 -11.75
N ARG A 314 -24.82 21.93 -12.60
CA ARG A 314 -24.55 22.11 -14.04
C ARG A 314 -25.61 22.93 -14.74
N ASN A 315 -26.84 22.89 -14.25
CA ASN A 315 -27.94 23.65 -14.80
C ASN A 315 -27.72 25.18 -14.73
N PRO A 316 -27.27 25.80 -13.62
CA PRO A 316 -26.86 27.21 -13.61
C PRO A 316 -25.76 27.55 -14.61
N ILE A 317 -24.76 26.67 -14.79
CA ILE A 317 -23.66 26.87 -15.74
C ILE A 317 -24.15 26.86 -17.16
N SER A 318 -24.98 25.87 -17.53
CA SER A 318 -25.58 25.77 -18.87
C SER A 318 -26.47 26.97 -19.25
N HIS A 319 -26.92 27.74 -18.24
CA HIS A 319 -27.69 28.98 -18.42
C HIS A 319 -26.85 30.26 -18.23
N GLY A 320 -25.52 30.15 -18.33
CA GLY A 320 -24.62 31.30 -18.25
C GLY A 320 -24.50 31.96 -16.86
N ARG A 321 -24.83 31.22 -15.79
CA ARG A 321 -24.73 31.70 -14.40
C ARG A 321 -23.44 31.25 -13.71
N ASP A 322 -22.38 31.15 -14.48
CA ASP A 322 -21.05 30.91 -13.91
C ASP A 322 -20.58 32.15 -13.16
N PHE A 323 -19.87 31.95 -12.06
CA PHE A 323 -19.32 33.05 -11.26
C PHE A 323 -18.00 32.62 -10.60
N VAL A 324 -17.10 33.57 -10.46
CA VAL A 324 -15.81 33.36 -9.79
C VAL A 324 -15.99 33.37 -8.29
N ILE A 325 -15.48 32.34 -7.61
CA ILE A 325 -15.53 32.15 -6.15
C ILE A 325 -14.27 32.66 -5.49
N LEU A 326 -13.11 32.39 -6.10
CA LEU A 326 -11.79 32.78 -5.62
C LEU A 326 -10.93 33.22 -6.81
N LYS A 327 -10.24 34.37 -6.65
CA LYS A 327 -9.14 34.78 -7.53
C LYS A 327 -7.82 34.70 -6.79
N TYR A 328 -6.77 34.24 -7.47
CA TYR A 328 -5.42 34.23 -6.96
C TYR A 328 -4.44 34.58 -8.09
N PHE A 329 -3.19 34.90 -7.76
CA PHE A 329 -2.23 35.50 -8.69
C PHE A 329 -2.08 34.77 -10.03
N LYS A 330 -2.26 33.46 -10.06
CA LYS A 330 -2.05 32.62 -11.28
C LYS A 330 -3.30 31.90 -11.74
N GLY A 331 -4.49 32.26 -11.25
CA GLY A 331 -5.72 31.60 -11.67
C GLY A 331 -6.95 32.05 -10.91
N GLU A 332 -8.04 31.38 -11.16
CA GLU A 332 -9.29 31.59 -10.47
C GLU A 332 -10.03 30.23 -10.29
N VAL A 333 -10.89 30.18 -9.33
CA VAL A 333 -11.84 29.08 -9.11
C VAL A 333 -13.22 29.64 -9.36
N ASP A 334 -13.83 29.24 -10.46
CA ASP A 334 -15.23 29.48 -10.80
C ASP A 334 -16.13 28.34 -10.33
N LEU A 335 -17.42 28.44 -10.61
CA LEU A 335 -18.38 27.40 -10.24
C LEU A 335 -18.08 26.07 -10.94
N SER A 336 -17.65 26.10 -12.20
CA SER A 336 -17.31 24.89 -12.97
C SER A 336 -16.14 24.15 -12.34
N GLU A 337 -15.08 24.87 -11.99
CA GLU A 337 -13.92 24.32 -11.30
C GLU A 337 -14.28 23.81 -9.89
N TYR A 338 -15.09 24.54 -9.14
CA TYR A 338 -15.58 24.09 -7.84
C TYR A 338 -16.36 22.76 -7.93
N LEU A 339 -17.21 22.61 -8.94
CA LEU A 339 -17.94 21.35 -9.17
C LEU A 339 -17.01 20.19 -9.55
N ARG A 340 -15.98 20.49 -10.33
CA ARG A 340 -14.95 19.51 -10.63
C ARG A 340 -14.27 19.03 -9.35
N LEU A 341 -13.86 19.96 -8.49
CA LEU A 341 -13.23 19.67 -7.21
C LEU A 341 -14.16 18.89 -6.27
N LEU A 342 -15.45 19.24 -6.21
CA LEU A 342 -16.43 18.50 -5.42
C LEU A 342 -16.56 17.05 -5.88
N ASN A 343 -16.60 16.79 -7.18
CA ASN A 343 -16.69 15.43 -7.71
C ASN A 343 -15.47 14.59 -7.33
N GLU A 344 -14.28 15.19 -7.33
CA GLU A 344 -13.05 14.54 -6.89
C GLU A 344 -13.10 14.21 -5.37
N VAL A 345 -13.72 15.05 -4.56
CA VAL A 345 -13.84 14.88 -3.10
C VAL A 345 -15.00 13.98 -2.71
N LEU A 346 -16.14 14.06 -3.39
CA LEU A 346 -17.32 13.23 -3.12
C LEU A 346 -17.08 11.74 -3.35
N LEU A 347 -16.21 11.39 -4.29
CA LEU A 347 -15.73 10.01 -4.48
C LEU A 347 -15.06 9.44 -3.22
N TRP A 348 -14.67 10.29 -2.25
CA TRP A 348 -13.99 9.91 -1.01
C TRP A 348 -14.92 9.75 0.20
N GLY A 349 -16.20 10.05 0.09
CA GLY A 349 -17.20 9.80 1.13
C GLY A 349 -16.98 10.52 2.47
N LYS A 350 -16.16 11.56 2.54
CA LYS A 350 -15.63 12.04 3.83
C LYS A 350 -16.11 13.39 4.31
N VAL A 351 -16.73 14.26 3.53
CA VAL A 351 -17.07 15.59 4.08
C VAL A 351 -18.29 16.24 3.45
N SER A 352 -19.04 16.88 4.32
CA SER A 352 -20.16 17.73 3.99
C SER A 352 -19.75 19.21 3.96
N PRO A 353 -19.52 19.84 2.79
CA PRO A 353 -19.19 21.25 2.70
C PRO A 353 -20.44 22.13 2.87
N VAL A 354 -21.07 22.07 4.04
CA VAL A 354 -22.33 22.78 4.29
C VAL A 354 -22.13 24.23 4.72
N THR A 355 -20.90 24.60 5.12
CA THR A 355 -20.59 25.94 5.60
C THR A 355 -19.61 26.66 4.68
N GLU A 356 -19.65 28.01 4.66
CA GLU A 356 -18.67 28.83 3.93
C GLU A 356 -17.23 28.50 4.32
N GLU A 357 -16.99 28.21 5.60
CA GLU A 357 -15.68 27.84 6.11
C GLU A 357 -15.17 26.54 5.51
N ASN A 358 -16.01 25.53 5.46
CA ASN A 358 -15.67 24.25 4.84
C ASN A 358 -15.46 24.40 3.33
N ILE A 359 -16.30 25.16 2.64
CA ILE A 359 -16.14 25.46 1.20
C ILE A 359 -14.78 26.12 0.96
N LYS A 360 -14.43 27.14 1.74
CA LYS A 360 -13.11 27.80 1.65
C LYS A 360 -11.97 26.81 1.86
N LYS A 361 -12.07 25.97 2.86
CA LYS A 361 -11.05 24.96 3.16
C LYS A 361 -10.81 24.02 1.98
N TYR A 362 -11.85 23.53 1.31
CA TYR A 362 -11.74 22.70 0.13
C TYR A 362 -11.06 23.39 -1.04
N ILE A 363 -11.53 24.60 -1.32
CA ILE A 363 -10.98 25.39 -2.42
C ILE A 363 -9.51 25.71 -2.16
N LEU A 364 -9.15 26.04 -0.93
CA LEU A 364 -7.76 26.28 -0.56
C LEU A 364 -6.86 25.05 -0.74
N GLU A 365 -7.35 23.88 -0.38
CA GLU A 365 -6.62 22.62 -0.58
C GLU A 365 -6.33 22.37 -2.06
N ALA A 366 -7.34 22.56 -2.92
CA ALA A 366 -7.19 22.40 -4.35
C ALA A 366 -6.26 23.45 -4.98
N VAL A 367 -6.39 24.70 -4.59
CA VAL A 367 -5.51 25.79 -5.06
C VAL A 367 -4.06 25.56 -4.63
N ARG A 368 -3.85 25.09 -3.40
CA ARG A 368 -2.53 24.72 -2.88
C ARG A 368 -1.92 23.62 -3.76
N THR A 369 -2.67 22.57 -4.02
CA THR A 369 -2.23 21.48 -4.89
C THR A 369 -1.89 21.98 -6.30
N ASP A 370 -2.74 22.80 -6.92
CA ASP A 370 -2.48 23.39 -8.24
C ASP A 370 -1.18 24.21 -8.28
N ILE A 371 -0.95 25.04 -7.26
CA ILE A 371 0.28 25.84 -7.16
C ILE A 371 1.52 24.95 -7.04
N LEU A 372 1.47 23.91 -6.20
CA LEU A 372 2.57 22.98 -6.01
C LEU A 372 2.85 22.16 -7.27
N VAL A 373 1.80 21.68 -7.93
CA VAL A 373 1.90 20.97 -9.22
C VAL A 373 2.56 21.86 -10.28
N LYS A 374 2.16 23.13 -10.38
CA LYS A 374 2.80 24.09 -11.30
C LYS A 374 4.28 24.30 -10.97
N LYS A 375 4.65 24.33 -9.69
CA LYS A 375 6.06 24.40 -9.27
C LYS A 375 6.83 23.13 -9.60
N ALA A 376 6.26 21.96 -9.36
CA ALA A 376 6.85 20.67 -9.73
C ALA A 376 7.11 20.58 -11.25
N LYS A 377 6.12 20.99 -12.05
CA LYS A 377 6.26 21.04 -13.52
C LYS A 377 7.32 22.03 -14.00
N ALA A 378 7.42 23.21 -13.35
CA ALA A 378 8.47 24.17 -13.64
C ALA A 378 9.90 23.64 -13.36
N LEU A 379 10.02 22.64 -12.48
CA LEU A 379 11.25 21.91 -12.19
C LEU A 379 11.43 20.65 -13.07
N ASN A 380 10.55 20.43 -14.05
CA ASN A 380 10.52 19.26 -14.92
C ASN A 380 10.35 17.91 -14.19
N LEU A 381 9.80 17.90 -12.97
CA LEU A 381 9.59 16.66 -12.20
C LEU A 381 8.53 15.74 -12.83
N GLU A 382 7.74 16.25 -13.77
CA GLU A 382 6.78 15.46 -14.55
C GLU A 382 7.46 14.44 -15.47
N LYS A 383 8.66 14.71 -15.98
CA LYS A 383 9.40 13.80 -16.86
C LYS A 383 9.76 12.49 -16.18
N ASP A 384 10.02 12.54 -14.88
CA ASP A 384 10.39 11.36 -14.09
C ASP A 384 9.17 10.62 -13.52
N LEU A 385 7.99 11.20 -13.65
CA LEU A 385 6.76 10.64 -13.13
C LEU A 385 6.29 9.46 -13.96
N PHE A 386 6.27 9.67 -15.27
CA PHE A 386 5.79 8.72 -16.24
C PHE A 386 6.94 7.92 -16.84
N HIS A 387 7.43 6.95 -16.10
CA HIS A 387 8.35 5.96 -16.61
C HIS A 387 7.96 4.55 -16.16
N ALA A 388 8.35 3.56 -16.94
CA ALA A 388 8.00 2.16 -16.66
C ALA A 388 8.57 1.60 -15.33
N GLY A 389 9.39 2.38 -14.62
CA GLY A 389 9.92 2.06 -13.29
C GLY A 389 9.24 2.81 -12.15
N THR A 390 8.05 3.43 -12.36
CA THR A 390 7.36 4.15 -11.29
C THR A 390 7.13 3.27 -10.07
N LYS A 391 7.52 3.79 -8.89
CA LYS A 391 7.43 3.06 -7.63
C LYS A 391 6.11 3.31 -6.89
N ASN A 392 5.39 4.39 -7.22
CA ASN A 392 4.09 4.67 -6.61
C ASN A 392 3.08 3.58 -6.99
N PRO A 393 2.61 2.76 -6.02
CA PRO A 393 1.72 1.65 -6.33
C PRO A 393 0.34 2.10 -6.82
N VAL A 394 -0.15 3.25 -6.35
CA VAL A 394 -1.45 3.79 -6.76
C VAL A 394 -1.38 4.22 -8.22
N LEU A 395 -0.39 5.05 -8.56
CA LEU A 395 -0.20 5.51 -9.94
C LEU A 395 0.09 4.34 -10.89
N ARG A 396 0.90 3.37 -10.46
CA ARG A 396 1.17 2.15 -11.23
C ARG A 396 -0.11 1.38 -11.56
N ASN A 397 -0.96 1.14 -10.56
CA ASN A 397 -2.20 0.40 -10.75
C ASN A 397 -3.16 1.15 -11.68
N GLU A 398 -3.23 2.48 -11.56
CA GLU A 398 -4.05 3.29 -12.47
C GLU A 398 -3.53 3.27 -13.91
N ILE A 399 -2.22 3.32 -14.12
CA ILE A 399 -1.61 3.18 -15.46
C ILE A 399 -1.94 1.79 -16.04
N LEU A 400 -1.82 0.72 -15.25
CA LEU A 400 -2.19 -0.64 -15.70
C LEU A 400 -3.68 -0.71 -16.08
N ARG A 401 -4.56 -0.11 -15.27
CA ARG A 401 -5.99 -0.05 -15.58
C ARG A 401 -6.29 0.72 -16.86
N LEU A 402 -5.59 1.83 -17.10
CA LEU A 402 -5.72 2.58 -18.35
C LEU A 402 -5.19 1.80 -19.56
N TYR A 403 -4.09 1.07 -19.38
CA TYR A 403 -3.56 0.17 -20.41
C TYR A 403 -4.57 -0.92 -20.76
N ASP A 404 -5.10 -1.60 -19.74
CA ASP A 404 -6.08 -2.68 -19.94
C ASP A 404 -7.36 -2.14 -20.58
N ARG A 405 -7.81 -0.95 -20.20
CA ARG A 405 -8.94 -0.31 -20.87
C ARG A 405 -8.67 -0.10 -22.36
N HIS A 406 -7.54 0.51 -22.70
CA HIS A 406 -7.19 0.85 -24.09
C HIS A 406 -6.89 -0.38 -24.94
N GLU A 407 -6.09 -1.34 -24.42
CA GLU A 407 -5.58 -2.46 -25.19
C GLU A 407 -6.47 -3.72 -25.10
N ILE A 408 -7.39 -3.79 -24.15
CA ILE A 408 -8.26 -4.94 -23.94
C ILE A 408 -9.72 -4.55 -24.02
N GLU A 409 -10.23 -3.70 -23.10
CA GLU A 409 -11.67 -3.43 -22.98
C GLU A 409 -12.25 -2.71 -24.21
N ASP A 410 -11.57 -1.69 -24.72
CA ASP A 410 -12.01 -0.90 -25.89
C ASP A 410 -11.92 -1.71 -27.21
N ARG A 411 -11.24 -2.87 -27.19
CA ARG A 411 -11.13 -3.80 -28.33
C ARG A 411 -12.16 -4.93 -28.32
N ILE A 412 -12.93 -5.06 -27.24
CA ILE A 412 -14.00 -6.08 -27.16
C ILE A 412 -15.07 -5.72 -28.18
N PRO A 413 -15.46 -6.67 -29.06
CA PRO A 413 -16.49 -6.40 -30.05
C PRO A 413 -17.83 -6.04 -29.38
N VAL A 414 -18.60 -5.16 -30.02
CA VAL A 414 -19.92 -4.79 -29.53
C VAL A 414 -20.85 -6.00 -29.62
N PRO A 415 -21.51 -6.44 -28.53
CA PRO A 415 -22.37 -7.61 -28.53
C PRO A 415 -23.74 -7.29 -29.17
N THR A 416 -23.79 -7.15 -30.48
CA THR A 416 -25.03 -7.01 -31.25
C THR A 416 -25.83 -8.32 -31.27
N GLY A 417 -27.12 -8.26 -31.56
CA GLY A 417 -27.94 -9.48 -31.64
C GLY A 417 -27.44 -10.50 -32.66
N GLU A 418 -26.85 -10.04 -33.78
CA GLU A 418 -26.24 -10.88 -34.80
C GLU A 418 -24.96 -11.53 -34.27
N ALA A 419 -24.04 -10.72 -33.70
CA ALA A 419 -22.78 -11.23 -33.13
C ALA A 419 -23.00 -12.24 -32.01
N LEU A 420 -24.04 -12.05 -31.19
CA LEU A 420 -24.40 -13.00 -30.13
C LEU A 420 -24.92 -14.34 -30.70
N ARG A 421 -25.68 -14.31 -31.80
CA ARG A 421 -26.12 -15.54 -32.47
C ARG A 421 -24.96 -16.29 -33.12
N GLU A 422 -24.07 -15.58 -33.81
CA GLU A 422 -22.86 -16.16 -34.39
C GLU A 422 -21.97 -16.77 -33.31
N PHE A 423 -21.80 -16.07 -32.19
CA PHE A 423 -21.04 -16.56 -31.04
C PHE A 423 -21.65 -17.84 -30.45
N TYR A 424 -22.97 -17.88 -30.28
CA TYR A 424 -23.65 -19.08 -29.85
C TYR A 424 -23.41 -20.26 -30.80
N GLU A 425 -23.62 -20.07 -32.11
CA GLU A 425 -23.41 -21.15 -33.09
C GLU A 425 -21.97 -21.64 -33.12
N ALA A 426 -20.99 -20.74 -32.97
CA ALA A 426 -19.58 -21.11 -32.93
C ALA A 426 -19.16 -21.88 -31.67
N HIS A 427 -19.86 -21.63 -30.55
CA HIS A 427 -19.46 -22.18 -29.24
C HIS A 427 -20.51 -23.08 -28.58
N LYS A 428 -21.57 -23.44 -29.27
CA LYS A 428 -22.68 -24.24 -28.70
C LYS A 428 -22.23 -25.56 -28.14
N ASP A 429 -21.26 -26.24 -28.78
CA ASP A 429 -20.76 -27.53 -28.37
C ASP A 429 -19.70 -27.49 -27.27
N SER A 430 -19.23 -26.29 -26.88
CA SER A 430 -18.21 -26.09 -25.85
C SER A 430 -18.69 -25.28 -24.68
N LEU A 431 -19.14 -24.03 -24.90
CA LEU A 431 -19.56 -23.15 -23.83
C LEU A 431 -21.02 -23.35 -23.42
N PHE A 432 -21.88 -23.75 -24.36
CA PHE A 432 -23.32 -23.85 -24.15
C PHE A 432 -23.82 -25.32 -24.13
N TYR A 433 -22.95 -26.20 -23.67
CA TYR A 433 -23.28 -27.59 -23.41
C TYR A 433 -23.35 -27.83 -21.91
N GLN A 434 -24.52 -28.28 -21.44
CA GLN A 434 -24.75 -28.62 -20.05
C GLN A 434 -24.36 -30.06 -19.84
N LEU A 435 -23.32 -30.31 -19.04
CA LEU A 435 -22.95 -31.65 -18.63
C LEU A 435 -24.00 -32.27 -17.70
N ALA A 436 -24.13 -33.60 -17.74
CA ALA A 436 -24.93 -34.35 -16.77
C ALA A 436 -24.41 -34.10 -15.35
N LYS A 437 -25.32 -33.88 -14.42
CA LYS A 437 -24.99 -33.69 -12.98
C LYS A 437 -25.98 -34.48 -12.13
N VAL A 438 -25.49 -34.98 -11.00
CA VAL A 438 -26.30 -35.63 -9.98
C VAL A 438 -26.08 -34.92 -8.63
N ASN A 439 -27.16 -34.62 -7.93
CA ASN A 439 -27.10 -34.12 -6.55
C ASN A 439 -27.31 -35.29 -5.60
N ILE A 440 -26.42 -35.45 -4.64
CA ILE A 440 -26.49 -36.53 -3.64
C ILE A 440 -26.49 -35.96 -2.22
N TYR A 441 -27.18 -36.64 -1.32
CA TYR A 441 -26.87 -36.61 0.09
C TYR A 441 -25.90 -37.72 0.42
N ALA A 442 -24.95 -37.49 1.33
CA ALA A 442 -23.97 -38.49 1.72
C ALA A 442 -23.76 -38.52 3.24
N VAL A 443 -23.64 -39.71 3.77
CA VAL A 443 -23.07 -40.03 5.07
C VAL A 443 -21.67 -40.53 4.83
N ILE A 444 -20.65 -39.84 5.35
CA ILE A 444 -19.24 -40.17 5.11
C ILE A 444 -18.55 -40.35 6.46
N ASP A 445 -17.84 -41.46 6.64
CA ASP A 445 -17.03 -41.73 7.82
C ASP A 445 -15.79 -42.54 7.47
N SER A 446 -14.72 -42.40 8.25
CA SER A 446 -13.50 -43.21 8.14
C SER A 446 -13.71 -44.66 8.63
N SER A 447 -14.77 -44.90 9.38
CA SER A 447 -15.15 -46.21 9.89
C SER A 447 -16.27 -46.81 9.04
N ARG A 448 -15.97 -47.91 8.37
CA ARG A 448 -16.96 -48.68 7.64
C ARG A 448 -18.16 -49.08 8.51
N LYS A 449 -17.90 -49.43 9.79
CA LYS A 449 -18.93 -49.85 10.74
C LYS A 449 -20.01 -48.74 10.94
N VAL A 450 -19.61 -47.47 11.02
CA VAL A 450 -20.55 -46.36 11.16
C VAL A 450 -21.47 -46.25 9.95
N VAL A 451 -20.92 -46.46 8.75
CA VAL A 451 -21.69 -46.40 7.49
C VAL A 451 -22.60 -47.62 7.33
N ASP A 452 -22.13 -48.79 7.76
CA ASP A 452 -22.97 -50.03 7.79
C ASP A 452 -24.14 -49.87 8.79
N GLU A 453 -23.91 -49.33 9.98
CA GLU A 453 -24.97 -49.00 10.95
C GLU A 453 -25.98 -47.99 10.39
N ALA A 454 -25.51 -46.94 9.69
CA ALA A 454 -26.37 -45.97 9.02
C ALA A 454 -27.23 -46.65 7.95
N LYS A 455 -26.68 -47.61 7.16
CA LYS A 455 -27.42 -48.39 6.18
C LYS A 455 -28.51 -49.24 6.82
N GLN A 456 -28.21 -49.96 7.91
CA GLN A 456 -29.21 -50.75 8.64
C GLN A 456 -30.37 -49.89 9.18
N ARG A 457 -30.06 -48.69 9.70
CA ARG A 457 -31.10 -47.75 10.15
C ARG A 457 -31.96 -47.23 8.98
N LEU A 458 -31.36 -47.03 7.81
CA LEU A 458 -32.09 -46.67 6.60
C LEU A 458 -33.07 -47.76 6.19
N GLU A 459 -32.65 -49.05 6.25
CA GLU A 459 -33.50 -50.20 6.01
C GLU A 459 -34.65 -50.32 7.02
N GLN A 460 -34.49 -49.72 8.21
CA GLN A 460 -35.54 -49.57 9.24
C GLN A 460 -36.42 -48.33 9.04
N ASN A 461 -36.38 -47.72 7.84
CA ASN A 461 -37.13 -46.51 7.48
C ASN A 461 -36.76 -45.23 8.24
N VAL A 462 -35.54 -45.12 8.80
CA VAL A 462 -35.05 -43.85 9.30
C VAL A 462 -34.72 -42.94 8.10
N PRO A 463 -35.25 -41.70 8.03
CA PRO A 463 -34.96 -40.80 6.91
C PRO A 463 -33.46 -40.58 6.71
N PHE A 464 -33.01 -40.59 5.45
CA PHE A 464 -31.58 -40.40 5.10
C PHE A 464 -31.04 -39.04 5.61
N GLU A 465 -31.85 -38.01 5.51
CA GLU A 465 -31.51 -36.66 5.94
C GLU A 465 -31.23 -36.61 7.44
N LYS A 466 -31.98 -37.40 8.24
CA LYS A 466 -31.76 -37.51 9.67
C LYS A 466 -30.44 -38.24 9.98
N LEU A 467 -30.15 -39.32 9.27
CA LEU A 467 -28.90 -40.06 9.42
C LEU A 467 -27.70 -39.20 9.01
N ALA A 468 -27.80 -38.49 7.90
CA ALA A 468 -26.78 -37.59 7.43
C ALA A 468 -26.49 -36.48 8.46
N HIS A 469 -27.53 -35.87 9.02
CA HIS A 469 -27.37 -34.80 10.02
C HIS A 469 -26.76 -35.32 11.32
N GLU A 470 -27.17 -36.47 11.84
CA GLU A 470 -26.66 -37.03 13.09
C GLU A 470 -25.18 -37.45 13.00
N ILE A 471 -24.75 -38.03 11.90
CA ILE A 471 -23.36 -38.47 11.69
C ILE A 471 -22.47 -37.28 11.37
N PHE A 472 -22.94 -36.37 10.57
CA PHE A 472 -22.20 -35.18 10.20
C PHE A 472 -21.92 -34.26 11.40
N VAL A 473 -22.85 -34.13 12.32
CA VAL A 473 -22.66 -33.37 13.57
C VAL A 473 -21.63 -34.02 14.48
N LYS A 474 -21.44 -35.33 14.40
CA LYS A 474 -20.45 -36.05 15.21
C LYS A 474 -19.03 -36.03 14.68
N THR A 475 -18.84 -35.85 13.39
CA THR A 475 -17.55 -36.13 12.75
C THR A 475 -16.74 -34.95 12.22
N TYR A 476 -17.18 -33.74 12.09
CA TYR A 476 -16.29 -32.60 11.69
C TYR A 476 -16.96 -31.44 10.95
N VAL A 477 -18.18 -31.52 10.54
CA VAL A 477 -18.75 -30.48 9.68
C VAL A 477 -19.98 -29.86 10.34
N ARG A 478 -19.71 -28.95 11.28
CA ARG A 478 -20.76 -28.17 11.97
C ARG A 478 -21.50 -27.17 11.05
N GLU A 479 -21.05 -26.99 9.83
CA GLU A 479 -21.53 -25.93 8.94
C GLU A 479 -22.28 -26.45 7.70
N ARG A 480 -22.36 -27.75 7.51
CA ARG A 480 -23.11 -28.35 6.39
C ARG A 480 -24.05 -29.43 6.91
N ASP A 481 -25.28 -29.35 6.50
CA ASP A 481 -26.40 -30.19 6.90
C ASP A 481 -26.38 -31.64 6.33
N GLY A 482 -25.20 -32.10 5.92
CA GLY A 482 -25.03 -33.39 5.25
C GLY A 482 -25.30 -33.36 3.74
N THR A 483 -25.61 -32.20 3.20
CA THR A 483 -25.78 -31.99 1.78
C THR A 483 -24.41 -31.80 1.14
N LEU A 484 -24.07 -32.61 0.14
CA LEU A 484 -22.93 -32.41 -0.72
C LEU A 484 -23.34 -31.59 -1.95
N ASP A 485 -22.40 -30.78 -2.45
CA ASP A 485 -22.62 -30.05 -3.70
C ASP A 485 -22.86 -31.02 -4.87
N THR A 486 -23.27 -30.47 -6.00
CA THR A 486 -23.46 -31.24 -7.23
C THR A 486 -22.12 -31.78 -7.75
N TYR A 487 -22.06 -33.06 -8.07
CA TYR A 487 -20.89 -33.71 -8.66
C TYR A 487 -21.03 -33.89 -10.16
N LEU A 488 -19.93 -33.67 -10.88
CA LEU A 488 -19.72 -34.26 -12.20
C LEU A 488 -19.19 -35.68 -12.05
N GLN A 489 -19.35 -36.52 -13.09
CA GLN A 489 -18.94 -37.93 -13.05
C GLN A 489 -17.48 -38.12 -12.61
N ASP A 490 -16.60 -37.20 -13.01
CA ASP A 490 -15.15 -37.29 -12.78
C ASP A 490 -14.67 -36.40 -11.62
N GLU A 491 -15.58 -35.77 -10.87
CA GLU A 491 -15.18 -34.88 -9.75
C GLU A 491 -14.86 -35.70 -8.48
N PRO A 492 -13.75 -35.39 -7.78
CA PRO A 492 -13.51 -35.95 -6.44
C PRO A 492 -14.58 -35.45 -5.43
N PRO A 493 -14.95 -36.24 -4.44
CA PRO A 493 -14.33 -37.48 -3.97
C PRO A 493 -14.80 -38.78 -4.67
N TYR A 494 -14.72 -38.95 -5.94
CA TYR A 494 -14.98 -40.17 -6.73
C TYR A 494 -16.28 -40.94 -6.39
N LEU A 495 -17.25 -40.22 -5.76
CA LEU A 495 -18.60 -40.76 -5.53
C LEU A 495 -19.49 -40.60 -6.75
N GLY A 496 -19.05 -39.78 -7.73
CA GLY A 496 -19.79 -39.49 -8.94
C GLY A 496 -20.14 -40.72 -9.74
N GLU A 497 -19.19 -41.66 -9.94
CA GLU A 497 -19.46 -42.90 -10.69
C GLU A 497 -20.60 -43.74 -10.08
N ALA A 498 -20.64 -43.82 -8.75
CA ALA A 498 -21.71 -44.53 -8.06
C ALA A 498 -23.02 -43.73 -8.11
N ALA A 499 -22.94 -42.42 -7.96
CA ALA A 499 -24.09 -41.50 -7.95
C ALA A 499 -24.82 -41.46 -9.30
N PHE A 500 -24.07 -41.45 -10.42
CA PHE A 500 -24.66 -41.45 -11.77
C PHE A 500 -25.36 -42.77 -12.16
N LYS A 501 -25.14 -43.85 -11.38
CA LYS A 501 -25.85 -45.14 -11.57
C LYS A 501 -27.19 -45.16 -10.84
N LEU A 502 -27.48 -44.20 -9.97
CA LEU A 502 -28.67 -44.17 -9.16
C LEU A 502 -29.84 -43.49 -9.89
N LYS A 503 -31.03 -44.03 -9.65
CA LYS A 503 -32.27 -43.32 -9.97
C LYS A 503 -32.58 -42.30 -8.89
N LEU A 504 -33.49 -41.37 -9.20
CA LEU A 504 -33.95 -40.36 -8.25
C LEU A 504 -34.43 -41.04 -6.96
N TYR A 505 -33.92 -40.57 -5.82
CA TYR A 505 -34.13 -41.05 -4.45
C TYR A 505 -33.56 -42.46 -4.16
N GLU A 506 -32.89 -43.09 -5.08
CA GLU A 506 -32.20 -44.36 -4.85
C GLU A 506 -30.94 -44.14 -4.01
N THR A 507 -30.54 -45.16 -3.24
CA THR A 507 -29.39 -45.16 -2.35
C THR A 507 -28.37 -46.21 -2.72
N ALA A 508 -27.08 -45.91 -2.51
CA ALA A 508 -25.98 -46.86 -2.66
C ALA A 508 -24.97 -46.74 -1.54
N GLY A 509 -24.31 -47.82 -1.23
CA GLY A 509 -23.24 -47.88 -0.23
C GLY A 509 -23.30 -49.15 0.65
N PRO A 510 -22.28 -49.36 1.49
CA PRO A 510 -21.07 -48.52 1.66
C PRO A 510 -20.17 -48.48 0.43
N ILE A 511 -19.75 -47.28 0.02
CA ILE A 511 -18.79 -47.03 -1.05
C ILE A 511 -17.45 -46.73 -0.41
N GLU A 512 -16.42 -47.47 -0.74
CA GLU A 512 -15.05 -47.17 -0.26
C GLU A 512 -14.31 -46.31 -1.27
N TYR A 513 -13.67 -45.22 -0.77
CA TYR A 513 -12.81 -44.36 -1.57
C TYR A 513 -11.67 -43.79 -0.75
N VAL A 514 -10.63 -43.27 -1.40
CA VAL A 514 -9.48 -42.68 -0.74
C VAL A 514 -9.57 -41.15 -0.86
N ASP A 515 -9.70 -40.46 0.27
CA ASP A 515 -9.57 -39.02 0.35
C ASP A 515 -8.09 -38.67 0.53
N SER A 516 -7.57 -37.74 -0.30
CA SER A 516 -6.14 -37.36 -0.29
C SER A 516 -5.68 -36.76 1.02
N ALA A 517 -6.58 -36.15 1.79
CA ALA A 517 -6.28 -35.51 3.06
C ALA A 517 -6.62 -36.36 4.29
N LYS A 518 -7.61 -37.28 4.17
CA LYS A 518 -8.19 -38.03 5.28
C LYS A 518 -7.94 -39.55 5.20
N GLY A 519 -7.37 -40.03 4.09
CA GLY A 519 -7.17 -41.48 3.85
C GLY A 519 -8.45 -42.20 3.45
N ASN A 520 -8.54 -43.51 3.79
CA ASN A 520 -9.70 -44.35 3.43
C ASN A 520 -10.99 -43.82 4.08
N GLN A 521 -12.00 -43.64 3.28
CA GLN A 521 -13.34 -43.18 3.68
C GLN A 521 -14.41 -44.17 3.13
N TYR A 522 -15.53 -44.18 3.81
CA TYR A 522 -16.71 -44.97 3.42
C TYR A 522 -17.90 -44.01 3.31
N ALA A 523 -18.74 -44.22 2.29
CA ALA A 523 -19.89 -43.35 2.04
C ALA A 523 -21.17 -44.16 1.80
N LEU A 524 -22.28 -43.66 2.34
CA LEU A 524 -23.65 -44.05 1.96
C LEU A 524 -24.25 -42.84 1.26
N ILE A 525 -24.70 -42.98 0.02
CA ILE A 525 -25.22 -41.86 -0.78
C ILE A 525 -26.68 -42.07 -1.16
N LYS A 526 -27.42 -40.96 -1.34
CA LYS A 526 -28.79 -40.90 -1.86
C LYS A 526 -28.88 -39.89 -2.98
N CYS A 527 -29.41 -40.29 -4.13
CA CYS A 527 -29.64 -39.36 -5.24
C CYS A 527 -30.82 -38.46 -4.97
N MET A 528 -30.59 -37.13 -4.98
CA MET A 528 -31.62 -36.13 -4.69
C MET A 528 -32.14 -35.41 -5.93
N ALA A 529 -31.32 -35.27 -6.97
CA ALA A 529 -31.71 -34.70 -8.25
C ALA A 529 -30.78 -35.21 -9.35
N ILE A 530 -31.33 -35.40 -10.53
CA ILE A 530 -30.59 -35.76 -11.75
C ILE A 530 -30.84 -34.66 -12.77
N ARG A 531 -29.77 -34.16 -13.34
CA ARG A 531 -29.79 -33.24 -14.46
C ARG A 531 -29.07 -33.93 -15.64
N GLU A 532 -29.83 -34.17 -16.68
CA GLU A 532 -29.28 -34.79 -17.88
C GLU A 532 -28.39 -33.81 -18.65
N GLU A 533 -27.43 -34.37 -19.37
CA GLU A 533 -26.65 -33.59 -20.32
C GLU A 533 -27.52 -33.14 -21.49
N ARG A 534 -27.32 -31.93 -21.92
CA ARG A 534 -28.00 -31.40 -23.10
C ARG A 534 -27.30 -30.16 -23.67
N GLN A 535 -27.48 -29.98 -24.96
CA GLN A 535 -27.24 -28.70 -25.60
C GLN A 535 -28.19 -27.66 -25.05
N LEU A 536 -27.66 -26.53 -24.55
CA LEU A 536 -28.47 -25.37 -24.20
C LEU A 536 -28.88 -24.64 -25.48
N SER A 537 -30.16 -24.37 -25.66
CA SER A 537 -30.64 -23.59 -26.78
C SER A 537 -30.27 -22.11 -26.62
N TYR A 538 -30.30 -21.32 -27.69
CA TYR A 538 -30.08 -19.86 -27.61
C TYR A 538 -31.01 -19.19 -26.59
N ASN A 539 -32.28 -19.63 -26.52
CA ASN A 539 -33.25 -19.11 -25.56
C ASN A 539 -32.88 -19.43 -24.10
N ASP A 540 -32.24 -20.60 -23.85
CA ASP A 540 -31.76 -20.95 -22.51
C ASP A 540 -30.66 -19.98 -22.01
N VAL A 541 -29.86 -19.43 -22.92
CA VAL A 541 -28.68 -18.59 -22.59
C VAL A 541 -28.89 -17.12 -22.93
N GLU A 542 -30.06 -16.71 -23.43
CA GLU A 542 -30.35 -15.35 -23.88
C GLU A 542 -30.02 -14.26 -22.83
N LYS A 543 -30.21 -14.58 -21.54
CA LYS A 543 -29.93 -13.65 -20.44
C LYS A 543 -28.44 -13.54 -20.08
N THR A 544 -27.64 -14.56 -20.35
CA THR A 544 -26.23 -14.66 -19.94
C THR A 544 -25.26 -14.51 -21.10
N ILE A 545 -25.68 -14.83 -22.32
CA ILE A 545 -24.81 -14.89 -23.50
C ILE A 545 -24.03 -13.60 -23.75
N ARG A 546 -24.59 -12.43 -23.39
CA ARG A 546 -23.89 -11.14 -23.53
C ARG A 546 -22.67 -11.08 -22.60
N ASP A 547 -22.82 -11.57 -21.38
CA ASP A 547 -21.74 -11.61 -20.39
C ASP A 547 -20.71 -12.67 -20.78
N ASP A 548 -21.16 -13.83 -21.26
CA ASP A 548 -20.30 -14.90 -21.76
C ASP A 548 -19.50 -14.44 -22.99
N PHE A 549 -20.12 -13.75 -23.92
CA PHE A 549 -19.49 -13.15 -25.10
C PHE A 549 -18.40 -12.15 -24.67
N THR A 550 -18.75 -11.24 -23.78
CA THR A 550 -17.80 -10.21 -23.30
C THR A 550 -16.63 -10.85 -22.56
N LYS A 551 -16.90 -11.83 -21.70
CA LYS A 551 -15.88 -12.56 -20.96
C LYS A 551 -14.94 -13.33 -21.89
N TYR A 552 -15.50 -14.05 -22.84
CA TYR A 552 -14.72 -14.83 -23.81
C TYR A 552 -13.76 -13.94 -24.61
N HIS A 553 -14.28 -12.88 -25.22
CA HIS A 553 -13.45 -11.97 -26.00
C HIS A 553 -12.40 -11.24 -25.15
N ARG A 554 -12.74 -10.87 -23.92
CA ARG A 554 -11.78 -10.30 -22.97
C ARG A 554 -10.61 -11.28 -22.71
N GLU A 555 -10.91 -12.54 -22.44
CA GLU A 555 -9.90 -13.55 -22.19
C GLU A 555 -9.00 -13.79 -23.40
N GLU A 556 -9.57 -13.86 -24.61
CA GLU A 556 -8.83 -14.04 -25.85
C GLU A 556 -7.95 -12.83 -26.18
N ILE A 557 -8.48 -11.61 -26.06
CA ILE A 557 -7.72 -10.39 -26.27
C ILE A 557 -6.61 -10.25 -25.22
N THR A 558 -6.89 -10.56 -23.97
CA THR A 558 -5.88 -10.55 -22.89
C THR A 558 -4.73 -11.49 -23.22
N LYS A 559 -5.02 -12.75 -23.57
CA LYS A 559 -3.98 -13.74 -23.96
C LYS A 559 -3.18 -13.27 -25.18
N ALA A 560 -3.86 -12.73 -26.19
CA ALA A 560 -3.22 -12.22 -27.40
C ALA A 560 -2.28 -11.05 -27.06
N THR A 561 -2.72 -10.10 -26.23
CA THR A 561 -1.93 -8.95 -25.76
C THR A 561 -0.72 -9.39 -24.96
N GLU A 562 -0.89 -10.30 -23.99
CA GLU A 562 0.22 -10.83 -23.18
C GLU A 562 1.25 -11.56 -24.03
N ASN A 563 0.81 -12.38 -24.99
CA ASN A 563 1.70 -13.08 -25.92
C ASN A 563 2.44 -12.10 -26.85
N HIS A 564 1.77 -11.04 -27.29
CA HIS A 564 2.40 -9.97 -28.07
C HIS A 564 3.50 -9.27 -27.25
N LEU A 565 3.20 -8.88 -26.02
CA LEU A 565 4.17 -8.25 -25.13
C LEU A 565 5.39 -9.12 -24.86
N LYS A 566 5.19 -10.40 -24.56
CA LYS A 566 6.28 -11.37 -24.33
C LYS A 566 7.16 -11.60 -25.58
N LYS A 567 6.63 -11.37 -26.78
CA LYS A 567 7.40 -11.40 -28.03
C LYS A 567 8.11 -10.09 -28.34
N LYS A 568 7.51 -8.96 -27.96
CA LYS A 568 8.01 -7.62 -28.24
C LYS A 568 9.22 -7.25 -27.36
N TYR A 569 9.24 -7.72 -26.11
CA TYR A 569 10.25 -7.36 -25.12
C TYR A 569 11.08 -8.58 -24.71
N THR A 570 12.38 -8.37 -24.42
CA THR A 570 13.25 -9.43 -23.95
C THR A 570 13.09 -9.66 -22.44
N VAL A 571 12.63 -10.83 -22.05
CA VAL A 571 12.45 -11.21 -20.64
C VAL A 571 13.46 -12.29 -20.27
N THR A 572 14.26 -12.02 -19.25
CA THR A 572 15.17 -13.02 -18.64
C THR A 572 14.69 -13.33 -17.23
N VAL A 573 14.37 -14.60 -16.96
CA VAL A 573 13.94 -15.08 -15.63
C VAL A 573 15.06 -15.92 -15.01
N TYR A 574 15.43 -15.62 -13.78
CA TYR A 574 16.45 -16.33 -13.00
C TYR A 574 15.78 -17.36 -12.07
N THR A 575 15.40 -18.49 -12.66
CA THR A 575 14.64 -19.57 -11.97
C THR A 575 15.43 -20.23 -10.83
N ASP A 576 16.75 -20.27 -10.95
CA ASP A 576 17.66 -20.75 -9.92
C ASP A 576 17.63 -19.86 -8.67
N VAL A 577 17.61 -18.55 -8.84
CA VAL A 577 17.48 -17.59 -7.73
C VAL A 577 16.13 -17.76 -7.03
N LEU A 578 15.03 -17.85 -7.79
CA LEU A 578 13.71 -18.11 -7.22
C LEU A 578 13.68 -19.41 -6.42
N SER A 579 14.21 -20.51 -6.99
CA SER A 579 14.25 -21.82 -6.34
C SER A 579 15.05 -21.79 -5.03
N GLN A 580 16.21 -21.12 -5.00
CA GLN A 580 17.02 -20.93 -3.78
C GLN A 580 16.26 -20.15 -2.71
N LYS A 581 15.56 -19.08 -3.09
CA LYS A 581 14.74 -18.28 -2.15
C LYS A 581 13.59 -19.10 -1.57
N LEU A 582 12.85 -19.82 -2.39
CA LEU A 582 11.78 -20.68 -1.93
C LEU A 582 12.29 -21.78 -0.98
N ALA A 583 13.41 -22.41 -1.30
CA ALA A 583 14.04 -23.40 -0.45
C ALA A 583 14.46 -22.81 0.92
N SER A 584 14.99 -21.59 0.96
CA SER A 584 15.33 -20.90 2.20
C SER A 584 14.11 -20.61 3.11
N MET A 585 12.92 -20.54 2.52
CA MET A 585 11.64 -20.38 3.23
C MET A 585 10.97 -21.73 3.59
N GLY A 586 11.63 -22.86 3.29
CA GLY A 586 11.05 -24.20 3.49
C GLY A 586 9.92 -24.55 2.51
N ILE A 587 9.86 -23.86 1.36
CA ILE A 587 8.91 -24.13 0.29
C ILE A 587 9.63 -25.00 -0.74
N SER A 588 9.13 -26.22 -0.97
CA SER A 588 9.69 -27.11 -1.99
C SER A 588 9.47 -26.48 -3.37
N PRO A 589 10.51 -26.19 -4.16
CA PRO A 589 10.36 -25.79 -5.55
C PRO A 589 9.86 -26.99 -6.34
N GLN A 590 8.69 -26.89 -6.94
CA GLN A 590 8.18 -27.88 -7.89
C GLN A 590 8.30 -27.35 -9.31
#